data_758ee303e983aece52d3f3778d9560fa
#
_entry.id   758ee303e983aece52d3f3778d9560fa
#
_cell.length_a   1.000
_cell.length_b   1.000
_cell.length_c   1.000
_cell.angle_alpha   90.00
_cell.angle_beta   90.00
_cell.angle_gamma   90.00
#
_symmetry.space_group_name_H-M   'P 1'
#
loop_
_entity.id
_entity.type
_entity.pdbx_description
1 polymer ?
#
loop_
_entity_poly.entity_id
_entity_poly.type
_entity_poly.pdbx_seq_one_letter_code
_entity_poly.pdbx_strand_id
1 'polypeptide(L)'
;MKQDFLKYQAQTGPTPLGIEVSHARGSYIYDLDGKSYLDFVAGVSANTLGHSHPKVVNAVLEQAASYMHVMVYGEYAQGPAVELAKLLAQQLPDSLSSTYLVNSGTEAIEGAMKLSKRATGRGEIIAAKHAYHGNTQGSMSLMGYEERKKAYRPLLPGIKFIEFNNEKDFRTNF
;
A
#
# COMPACT_ATOMS: atom_id res chain seq x y z
N MET A 1 -19.35 -15.84 -14.36
CA MET A 1 -18.41 -15.14 -13.45
C MET A 1 -18.98 -13.81 -12.96
N LYS A 2 -19.47 -12.89 -13.82
CA LYS A 2 -19.99 -11.57 -13.41
C LYS A 2 -21.16 -11.63 -12.40
N GLN A 3 -22.09 -12.56 -12.54
CA GLN A 3 -23.20 -12.72 -11.59
C GLN A 3 -22.68 -13.14 -10.21
N ASP A 4 -21.71 -14.06 -10.15
CA ASP A 4 -21.11 -14.49 -8.90
C ASP A 4 -20.26 -13.39 -8.25
N PHE A 5 -19.54 -12.62 -9.05
CA PHE A 5 -18.83 -11.42 -8.59
C PHE A 5 -19.79 -10.44 -7.90
N LEU A 6 -20.93 -10.14 -8.51
CA LEU A 6 -21.90 -9.22 -7.92
C LEU A 6 -22.62 -9.79 -6.70
N LYS A 7 -22.74 -11.12 -6.60
CA LYS A 7 -23.45 -11.80 -5.51
C LYS A 7 -22.55 -12.06 -4.29
N TYR A 8 -21.33 -12.50 -4.52
CA TYR A 8 -20.48 -13.05 -3.46
C TYR A 8 -19.30 -12.16 -3.09
N GLN A 9 -18.90 -11.23 -3.95
CA GLN A 9 -17.79 -10.32 -3.66
C GLN A 9 -18.32 -8.93 -3.32
N ALA A 10 -17.99 -8.42 -2.13
CA ALA A 10 -18.35 -7.05 -1.76
C ALA A 10 -17.64 -6.03 -2.67
N GLN A 11 -18.41 -5.14 -3.27
CA GLN A 11 -17.87 -4.05 -4.07
C GLN A 11 -17.66 -2.80 -3.21
N THR A 12 -16.60 -2.05 -3.52
CA THR A 12 -16.28 -0.79 -2.83
C THR A 12 -16.99 0.43 -3.43
N GLY A 13 -17.71 0.25 -4.54
CA GLY A 13 -18.49 1.28 -5.21
C GLY A 13 -19.74 0.72 -5.87
N PRO A 14 -20.75 1.57 -6.13
CA PRO A 14 -22.07 1.13 -6.64
C PRO A 14 -22.03 0.68 -8.11
N THR A 15 -21.02 1.06 -8.88
CA THR A 15 -20.91 0.82 -10.32
C THR A 15 -19.54 0.23 -10.70
N PRO A 16 -19.24 -1.02 -10.33
CA PRO A 16 -17.99 -1.67 -10.74
C PRO A 16 -17.98 -1.88 -12.27
N LEU A 17 -16.82 -1.78 -12.91
CA LEU A 17 -16.67 -2.02 -14.35
C LEU A 17 -17.10 -3.43 -14.73
N GLY A 18 -16.85 -4.42 -13.86
CA GLY A 18 -17.30 -5.79 -14.05
C GLY A 18 -16.67 -6.47 -15.28
N ILE A 19 -15.45 -6.13 -15.63
CA ILE A 19 -14.69 -6.83 -16.67
C ILE A 19 -14.38 -8.24 -16.18
N GLU A 20 -14.77 -9.25 -16.95
CA GLU A 20 -14.46 -10.65 -16.64
C GLU A 20 -13.06 -11.01 -17.16
N VAL A 21 -12.06 -10.79 -16.34
CA VAL A 21 -10.65 -10.93 -16.74
C VAL A 21 -10.27 -12.39 -16.97
N SER A 22 -9.73 -12.69 -18.14
CA SER A 22 -9.12 -13.97 -18.48
C SER A 22 -7.64 -13.99 -18.09
N HIS A 23 -6.87 -13.05 -18.57
CA HIS A 23 -5.43 -12.89 -18.29
C HIS A 23 -4.99 -11.45 -18.50
N ALA A 24 -3.74 -11.15 -18.12
CA ALA A 24 -3.12 -9.86 -18.40
C ALA A 24 -1.65 -10.05 -18.75
N ARG A 25 -1.12 -9.25 -19.70
CA ARG A 25 0.27 -9.32 -20.15
C ARG A 25 0.78 -7.95 -20.58
N GLY A 26 1.96 -7.57 -20.12
CA GLY A 26 2.52 -6.25 -20.40
C GLY A 26 1.58 -5.16 -19.95
N SER A 27 1.16 -4.28 -20.84
CA SER A 27 0.23 -3.17 -20.55
C SER A 27 -1.24 -3.48 -20.87
N TYR A 28 -1.59 -4.74 -21.10
CA TYR A 28 -2.93 -5.12 -21.53
C TYR A 28 -3.58 -6.13 -20.60
N ILE A 29 -4.89 -5.95 -20.39
CA ILE A 29 -5.81 -6.90 -19.76
C ILE A 29 -6.69 -7.49 -20.85
N TYR A 30 -6.99 -8.78 -20.77
CA TYR A 30 -7.85 -9.48 -21.72
C TYR A 30 -9.04 -10.09 -20.99
N ASP A 31 -10.23 -9.93 -21.56
CA ASP A 31 -11.44 -10.55 -21.01
C ASP A 31 -11.65 -11.98 -21.56
N LEU A 32 -12.73 -12.63 -21.12
CA LEU A 32 -13.08 -13.99 -21.55
C LEU A 32 -13.46 -14.09 -23.04
N ASP A 33 -13.87 -12.99 -23.64
CA ASP A 33 -14.21 -12.92 -25.06
C ASP A 33 -12.99 -12.60 -25.95
N GLY A 34 -11.81 -12.45 -25.34
CA GLY A 34 -10.55 -12.13 -26.01
C GLY A 34 -10.36 -10.65 -26.35
N LYS A 35 -11.24 -9.78 -25.90
CA LYS A 35 -11.07 -8.34 -26.07
C LYS A 35 -9.95 -7.82 -25.18
N SER A 36 -9.08 -6.97 -25.75
CA SER A 36 -7.98 -6.34 -25.03
C SER A 36 -8.34 -4.94 -24.55
N TYR A 37 -7.84 -4.62 -23.35
CA TYR A 37 -7.96 -3.31 -22.73
C TYR A 37 -6.57 -2.80 -22.37
N LEU A 38 -6.21 -1.62 -22.86
CA LEU A 38 -4.98 -0.97 -22.46
C LEU A 38 -5.11 -0.47 -21.02
N ASP A 39 -4.26 -0.99 -20.13
CA ASP A 39 -4.34 -0.73 -18.71
C ASP A 39 -3.49 0.47 -18.29
N PHE A 40 -4.13 1.65 -18.18
CA PHE A 40 -3.53 2.85 -17.59
C PHE A 40 -3.67 2.93 -16.05
N VAL A 41 -4.40 2.01 -15.44
CA VAL A 41 -4.57 1.97 -13.97
C VAL A 41 -3.39 1.24 -13.32
N ALA A 42 -2.87 0.21 -13.99
CA ALA A 42 -1.70 -0.57 -13.56
C ALA A 42 -1.77 -1.00 -12.08
N GLY A 43 -2.95 -1.51 -11.64
CA GLY A 43 -3.17 -1.89 -10.25
C GLY A 43 -3.05 -0.72 -9.27
N VAL A 44 -3.47 0.49 -9.66
CA VAL A 44 -3.25 1.76 -8.97
C VAL A 44 -1.75 2.03 -8.78
N SER A 45 -1.02 2.01 -9.91
CA SER A 45 0.44 2.22 -10.02
C SER A 45 1.31 1.14 -9.35
N ALA A 46 0.77 -0.04 -9.05
CA ALA A 46 1.53 -1.15 -8.48
C ALA A 46 2.29 -1.98 -9.54
N ASN A 47 1.74 -2.11 -10.75
CA ASN A 47 2.27 -2.94 -11.83
C ASN A 47 3.27 -2.17 -12.74
N THR A 48 4.30 -1.57 -12.17
CA THR A 48 5.26 -0.73 -12.91
C THR A 48 6.08 -1.48 -13.97
N LEU A 49 6.23 -2.79 -13.83
CA LEU A 49 6.91 -3.67 -14.81
C LEU A 49 5.95 -4.27 -15.85
N GLY A 50 4.65 -3.97 -15.74
CA GLY A 50 3.60 -4.60 -16.52
C GLY A 50 3.14 -5.95 -15.96
N HIS A 51 2.00 -6.41 -16.47
CA HIS A 51 1.40 -7.67 -16.06
C HIS A 51 2.25 -8.87 -16.48
N SER A 52 2.33 -9.86 -15.60
CA SER A 52 2.98 -11.16 -15.86
C SER A 52 4.42 -11.04 -16.38
N HIS A 53 5.21 -10.11 -15.84
CA HIS A 53 6.61 -9.94 -16.22
C HIS A 53 7.39 -11.25 -15.97
N PRO A 54 8.06 -11.84 -16.98
CA PRO A 54 8.57 -13.22 -16.87
C PRO A 54 9.58 -13.42 -15.74
N LYS A 55 10.47 -12.45 -15.51
CA LYS A 55 11.44 -12.54 -14.39
C LYS A 55 10.76 -12.54 -13.03
N VAL A 56 9.67 -11.77 -12.87
CA VAL A 56 8.91 -11.71 -11.61
C VAL A 56 8.15 -13.02 -11.41
N VAL A 57 7.48 -13.50 -12.46
CA VAL A 57 6.74 -14.79 -12.41
C VAL A 57 7.66 -15.95 -12.06
N ASN A 58 8.83 -16.04 -12.70
CA ASN A 58 9.79 -17.11 -12.43
C ASN A 58 10.32 -17.05 -10.99
N ALA A 59 10.70 -15.86 -10.51
CA ALA A 59 11.16 -15.69 -9.13
C ALA A 59 10.09 -16.09 -8.10
N VAL A 60 8.82 -15.77 -8.36
CA VAL A 60 7.69 -16.20 -7.50
C VAL A 60 7.52 -17.72 -7.52
N LEU A 61 7.58 -18.36 -8.70
CA LEU A 61 7.47 -19.82 -8.83
C LEU A 61 8.61 -20.55 -8.10
N GLU A 62 9.84 -20.10 -8.27
CA GLU A 62 11.01 -20.66 -7.59
C GLU A 62 10.90 -20.51 -6.06
N GLN A 63 10.52 -19.33 -5.60
CA GLN A 63 10.35 -19.07 -4.16
C GLN A 63 9.18 -19.87 -3.57
N ALA A 64 8.06 -19.96 -4.28
CA ALA A 64 6.89 -20.74 -3.82
C ALA A 64 7.20 -22.22 -3.71
N ALA A 65 8.04 -22.76 -4.61
CA ALA A 65 8.50 -24.16 -4.53
C ALA A 65 9.47 -24.40 -3.37
N SER A 66 10.19 -23.37 -2.91
CA SER A 66 11.13 -23.48 -1.80
C SER A 66 10.42 -23.33 -0.44
N TYR A 67 9.80 -22.19 -0.21
CA TYR A 67 8.90 -21.90 0.92
C TYR A 67 8.08 -20.64 0.67
N MET A 68 6.86 -20.60 1.20
CA MET A 68 5.98 -19.43 1.14
C MET A 68 5.97 -18.63 2.44
N HIS A 69 5.92 -19.32 3.58
CA HIS A 69 5.89 -18.72 4.89
C HIS A 69 6.54 -19.62 5.93
N VAL A 70 7.42 -19.05 6.76
CA VAL A 70 8.08 -19.79 7.86
C VAL A 70 7.97 -19.08 9.20
N MET A 71 8.18 -17.75 9.27
CA MET A 71 8.10 -16.98 10.51
C MET A 71 7.90 -15.48 10.22
N VAL A 72 7.03 -14.83 10.99
CA VAL A 72 6.64 -13.40 10.76
C VAL A 72 7.55 -12.40 11.47
N TYR A 73 8.07 -12.72 12.65
CA TYR A 73 8.63 -11.70 13.57
C TYR A 73 10.12 -11.37 13.36
N GLY A 74 10.69 -11.72 12.22
CA GLY A 74 12.12 -11.49 12.00
C GLY A 74 13.05 -12.40 12.83
N GLU A 75 12.52 -13.50 13.35
CA GLU A 75 13.27 -14.51 14.08
C GLU A 75 14.23 -15.30 13.18
N TYR A 76 13.80 -15.53 11.93
CA TYR A 76 14.56 -16.28 10.95
C TYR A 76 15.09 -15.38 9.83
N ALA A 77 16.35 -15.56 9.47
CA ALA A 77 16.92 -14.90 8.30
C ALA A 77 16.37 -15.54 7.02
N GLN A 78 15.54 -14.80 6.29
CA GLN A 78 14.93 -15.22 5.05
C GLN A 78 15.58 -14.49 3.87
N GLY A 79 16.15 -15.25 2.93
CA GLY A 79 16.92 -14.71 1.81
C GLY A 79 16.27 -13.55 1.08
N PRO A 80 15.05 -13.71 0.52
CA PRO A 80 14.39 -12.64 -0.24
C PRO A 80 14.18 -11.35 0.56
N ALA A 81 13.82 -11.46 1.85
CA ALA A 81 13.61 -10.31 2.72
C ALA A 81 14.93 -9.56 3.02
N VAL A 82 16.00 -10.30 3.29
CA VAL A 82 17.33 -9.74 3.54
C VAL A 82 17.87 -9.04 2.29
N GLU A 83 17.80 -9.68 1.12
CA GLU A 83 18.26 -9.09 -0.13
C GLU A 83 17.48 -7.84 -0.51
N LEU A 84 16.16 -7.82 -0.34
CA LEU A 84 15.37 -6.61 -0.55
C LEU A 84 15.78 -5.48 0.40
N ALA A 85 15.95 -5.77 1.69
CA ALA A 85 16.37 -4.77 2.66
C ALA A 85 17.76 -4.19 2.33
N LYS A 86 18.71 -5.02 1.87
CA LYS A 86 20.03 -4.57 1.39
C LYS A 86 19.93 -3.67 0.17
N LEU A 87 19.12 -4.07 -0.83
CA LEU A 87 18.92 -3.26 -2.04
C LEU A 87 18.30 -1.89 -1.72
N LEU A 88 17.33 -1.85 -0.81
CA LEU A 88 16.73 -0.58 -0.36
C LEU A 88 17.75 0.30 0.36
N ALA A 89 18.52 -0.25 1.29
CA ALA A 89 19.56 0.48 2.00
C ALA A 89 20.61 1.10 1.05
N GLN A 90 20.97 0.41 -0.03
CA GLN A 90 21.89 0.93 -1.06
C GLN A 90 21.37 2.11 -1.86
N GLN A 91 20.04 2.30 -1.89
CA GLN A 91 19.38 3.40 -2.62
C GLN A 91 18.95 4.55 -1.72
N LEU A 92 19.13 4.42 -0.41
CA LEU A 92 18.69 5.37 0.60
C LEU A 92 19.90 6.01 1.27
N PRO A 93 19.75 7.17 1.93
CA PRO A 93 20.81 7.73 2.78
C PRO A 93 21.26 6.74 3.86
N ASP A 94 22.56 6.78 4.24
CA ASP A 94 23.16 5.86 5.21
C ASP A 94 22.40 5.76 6.55
N SER A 95 21.73 6.84 6.94
CA SER A 95 20.87 6.88 8.14
C SER A 95 19.61 5.99 8.05
N LEU A 96 19.23 5.54 6.84
CA LEU A 96 18.07 4.70 6.56
C LEU A 96 18.51 3.30 6.15
N SER A 97 19.22 2.61 7.01
CA SER A 97 19.85 1.31 6.74
C SER A 97 19.00 0.08 7.13
N SER A 98 17.86 0.29 7.78
CA SER A 98 16.99 -0.80 8.26
C SER A 98 15.60 -0.70 7.65
N THR A 99 15.08 -1.84 7.20
CA THR A 99 13.74 -1.93 6.57
C THR A 99 12.82 -2.83 7.40
N TYR A 100 11.65 -2.32 7.73
CA TYR A 100 10.55 -3.09 8.32
C TYR A 100 9.55 -3.45 7.23
N LEU A 101 9.51 -4.73 6.85
CA LEU A 101 8.65 -5.22 5.77
C LEU A 101 7.26 -5.55 6.31
N VAL A 102 6.24 -5.12 5.57
CA VAL A 102 4.81 -5.34 5.86
C VAL A 102 4.06 -5.68 4.56
N ASN A 103 2.79 -6.08 4.66
CA ASN A 103 2.03 -6.54 3.49
C ASN A 103 1.35 -5.41 2.71
N SER A 104 1.25 -4.21 3.27
CA SER A 104 0.53 -3.10 2.63
C SER A 104 1.04 -1.74 3.08
N GLY A 105 0.73 -0.70 2.28
CA GLY A 105 1.01 0.68 2.64
C GLY A 105 0.29 1.13 3.92
N THR A 106 -0.92 0.64 4.16
CA THR A 106 -1.66 0.95 5.40
C THR A 106 -0.95 0.39 6.63
N GLU A 107 -0.41 -0.84 6.57
CA GLU A 107 0.40 -1.42 7.65
C GLU A 107 1.71 -0.67 7.87
N ALA A 108 2.35 -0.22 6.79
CA ALA A 108 3.54 0.63 6.88
C ALA A 108 3.25 1.93 7.64
N ILE A 109 2.13 2.58 7.35
CA ILE A 109 1.68 3.78 8.05
C ILE A 109 1.38 3.50 9.53
N GLU A 110 0.68 2.41 9.85
CA GLU A 110 0.43 1.99 11.24
C GLU A 110 1.76 1.76 12.01
N GLY A 111 2.71 1.09 11.36
CA GLY A 111 4.06 0.90 11.90
C GLY A 111 4.81 2.22 12.14
N ALA A 112 4.77 3.13 11.17
CA ALA A 112 5.39 4.45 11.26
C ALA A 112 4.78 5.30 12.39
N MET A 113 3.45 5.29 12.54
CA MET A 113 2.76 5.98 13.65
C MET A 113 3.20 5.46 15.02
N LYS A 114 3.27 4.15 15.18
CA LYS A 114 3.74 3.52 16.43
C LYS A 114 5.20 3.85 16.71
N LEU A 115 6.05 3.74 15.70
CA LEU A 115 7.48 4.02 15.81
C LEU A 115 7.73 5.49 16.17
N SER A 116 7.08 6.44 15.50
CA SER A 116 7.25 7.87 15.75
C SER A 116 6.86 8.24 17.17
N LYS A 117 5.72 7.74 17.67
CA LYS A 117 5.29 7.95 19.07
C LYS A 117 6.27 7.36 20.07
N ARG A 118 6.74 6.15 19.84
CA ARG A 118 7.70 5.49 20.74
C ARG A 118 9.05 6.18 20.77
N ALA A 119 9.56 6.60 19.60
CA ALA A 119 10.87 7.23 19.48
C ALA A 119 10.89 8.66 20.05
N THR A 120 9.80 9.40 19.96
CA THR A 120 9.73 10.81 20.36
C THR A 120 9.06 11.04 21.70
N GLY A 121 8.26 10.09 22.19
CA GLY A 121 7.38 10.27 23.34
C GLY A 121 6.20 11.22 23.10
N ARG A 122 5.99 11.69 21.86
CA ARG A 122 4.93 12.65 21.50
C ARG A 122 3.67 11.93 21.04
N GLY A 123 2.51 12.43 21.45
CA GLY A 123 1.21 11.86 21.06
C GLY A 123 0.63 12.43 19.75
N GLU A 124 1.02 13.65 19.37
CA GLU A 124 0.52 14.31 18.18
C GLU A 124 1.28 13.88 16.92
N ILE A 125 0.54 13.78 15.82
CA ILE A 125 1.08 13.47 14.48
C ILE A 125 0.56 14.52 13.50
N ILE A 126 1.45 14.98 12.65
CA ILE A 126 1.13 15.90 11.56
C ILE A 126 0.97 15.12 10.27
N ALA A 127 -0.09 15.39 9.52
CA ALA A 127 -0.35 14.83 8.22
C ALA A 127 -0.69 15.93 7.20
N ALA A 128 -0.46 15.66 5.91
CA ALA A 128 -0.82 16.61 4.87
C ALA A 128 -2.32 16.55 4.54
N LYS A 129 -2.94 17.69 4.29
CA LYS A 129 -4.26 17.77 3.66
C LYS A 129 -4.21 17.08 2.29
N HIS A 130 -5.31 16.48 1.88
CA HIS A 130 -5.44 15.76 0.61
C HIS A 130 -4.52 14.54 0.44
N ALA A 131 -3.90 14.05 1.53
CA ALA A 131 -3.13 12.82 1.50
C ALA A 131 -4.01 11.60 1.77
N TYR A 132 -3.65 10.46 1.14
CA TYR A 132 -4.25 9.16 1.38
C TYR A 132 -3.20 8.22 2.00
N HIS A 133 -3.55 7.55 3.10
CA HIS A 133 -2.63 6.71 3.86
C HIS A 133 -3.12 5.29 4.10
N GLY A 134 -4.34 4.97 3.71
CA GLY A 134 -4.91 3.63 3.86
C GLY A 134 -6.27 3.62 4.56
N ASN A 135 -6.79 2.42 4.82
CA ASN A 135 -8.16 2.18 5.30
C ASN A 135 -8.23 1.60 6.72
N THR A 136 -7.11 1.33 7.38
CA THR A 136 -7.13 0.94 8.79
C THR A 136 -7.45 2.15 9.67
N GLN A 137 -7.88 1.93 10.90
CA GLN A 137 -8.33 2.99 11.78
C GLN A 137 -7.26 4.08 11.99
N GLY A 138 -5.99 3.69 12.16
CA GLY A 138 -4.88 4.64 12.32
C GLY A 138 -4.54 5.36 11.02
N SER A 139 -4.33 4.63 9.93
CA SER A 139 -3.98 5.23 8.64
C SER A 139 -5.11 6.12 8.10
N MET A 140 -6.38 5.75 8.31
CA MET A 140 -7.55 6.56 7.97
C MET A 140 -7.58 7.85 8.80
N SER A 141 -7.13 7.80 10.05
CA SER A 141 -7.05 9.01 10.90
C SER A 141 -6.11 10.06 10.33
N LEU A 142 -5.04 9.64 9.63
CA LEU A 142 -4.10 10.51 8.93
C LEU A 142 -4.60 10.98 7.55
N MET A 143 -5.68 10.40 7.02
CA MET A 143 -6.20 10.76 5.70
C MET A 143 -6.70 12.21 5.69
N GLY A 144 -6.26 12.98 4.70
CA GLY A 144 -6.61 14.40 4.53
C GLY A 144 -7.96 14.67 3.86
N TYR A 145 -8.72 13.63 3.49
CA TYR A 145 -10.03 13.72 2.84
C TYR A 145 -11.16 13.46 3.83
N GLU A 146 -11.80 14.52 4.34
CA GLU A 146 -12.86 14.38 5.35
C GLU A 146 -14.09 13.61 4.84
N GLU A 147 -14.47 13.80 3.59
CA GLU A 147 -15.61 13.13 2.95
C GLU A 147 -15.47 11.60 2.93
N ARG A 148 -14.22 11.09 2.91
CA ARG A 148 -13.93 9.65 2.89
C ARG A 148 -13.88 9.01 4.26
N LYS A 149 -13.72 9.80 5.32
CA LYS A 149 -13.51 9.27 6.68
C LYS A 149 -14.60 9.65 7.69
N LYS A 150 -15.44 10.66 7.40
CA LYS A 150 -16.46 11.15 8.33
C LYS A 150 -17.42 10.08 8.86
N ALA A 151 -17.75 9.09 8.01
CA ALA A 151 -18.68 8.00 8.37
C ALA A 151 -18.07 6.99 9.35
N TYR A 152 -16.75 7.01 9.57
CA TYR A 152 -16.03 6.05 10.40
C TYR A 152 -15.55 6.62 11.72
N ARG A 153 -16.05 7.79 12.09
CA ARG A 153 -15.73 8.42 13.38
C ARG A 153 -16.34 7.66 14.57
N PRO A 154 -15.69 7.61 15.75
CA PRO A 154 -14.50 8.39 16.12
C PRO A 154 -13.20 7.79 15.55
N LEU A 155 -12.30 8.67 15.13
CA LEU A 155 -10.95 8.34 14.70
C LEU A 155 -9.93 8.66 15.80
N LEU A 156 -8.66 8.31 15.58
CA LEU A 156 -7.61 8.57 16.56
C LEU A 156 -7.46 10.08 16.82
N PRO A 157 -7.36 10.50 18.09
CA PRO A 157 -7.10 11.90 18.45
C PRO A 157 -5.64 12.29 18.19
N GLY A 158 -5.35 13.59 18.24
CA GLY A 158 -3.99 14.12 18.16
C GLY A 158 -3.43 14.17 16.73
N ILE A 159 -4.30 14.15 15.72
CA ILE A 159 -3.89 14.34 14.33
C ILE A 159 -4.15 15.80 13.91
N LYS A 160 -3.10 16.45 13.42
CA LYS A 160 -3.15 17.80 12.87
C LYS A 160 -2.85 17.78 11.38
N PHE A 161 -3.48 18.67 10.62
CA PHE A 161 -3.34 18.72 9.17
C PHE A 161 -2.75 20.03 8.71
N ILE A 162 -1.78 19.96 7.79
CA ILE A 162 -1.15 21.12 7.15
C ILE A 162 -1.31 21.04 5.63
N GLU A 163 -1.27 22.19 4.97
CA GLU A 163 -1.12 22.24 3.52
C GLU A 163 0.23 21.67 3.10
N PHE A 164 0.21 20.76 2.11
CA PHE A 164 1.43 20.17 1.61
C PHE A 164 2.37 21.24 1.04
N ASN A 165 3.65 21.15 1.39
CA ASN A 165 4.70 22.08 0.95
C ASN A 165 4.44 23.57 1.30
N ASN A 166 3.72 23.85 2.38
CA ASN A 166 3.44 25.19 2.88
C ASN A 166 4.17 25.43 4.21
N GLU A 167 5.37 26.03 4.15
CA GLU A 167 6.19 26.32 5.33
C GLU A 167 5.49 27.27 6.31
N LYS A 168 4.72 28.25 5.80
CA LYS A 168 3.99 29.19 6.66
C LYS A 168 2.92 28.49 7.46
N ASP A 169 2.15 27.62 6.84
CA ASP A 169 1.11 26.84 7.52
C ASP A 169 1.72 25.94 8.61
N PHE A 170 2.87 25.32 8.31
CA PHE A 170 3.62 24.54 9.29
C PHE A 170 4.05 25.40 10.48
N ARG A 171 4.70 26.54 10.28
CA ARG A 171 5.18 27.44 11.35
C ARG A 171 4.06 28.04 12.21
N THR A 172 2.87 28.21 11.64
CA THR A 172 1.73 28.80 12.37
C THR A 172 1.03 27.77 13.27
N ASN A 173 1.07 26.50 12.91
CA ASN A 173 0.33 25.44 13.60
C ASN A 173 1.20 24.62 14.57
N PHE A 174 2.52 24.83 14.57
CA PHE A 174 3.52 24.11 15.36
C PHE A 174 4.68 24.98 15.81
#